data_aee0056960a7d6b7c658378988ee9e46
#
_entry.id   aee0056960a7d6b7c658378988ee9e46
#
_cell.length_a   1.000
_cell.length_b   1.000
_cell.length_c   1.000
_cell.angle_alpha   90.00
_cell.angle_beta   90.00
_cell.angle_gamma   90.00
#
_symmetry.space_group_name_H-M   'P 1'
#
loop_
_entity.id
_entity.type
_entity.pdbx_description
1 polymer ?
#
loop_
_entity_poly.entity_id
_entity_poly.type
_entity_poly.pdbx_seq_one_letter_code
_entity_poly.pdbx_strand_id
1 'polypeptide(L)'
;MHISRIEDLTMNILVNGEKQIFNEDWQTRMNSPIRDTGNALSDNQIIQLSKSLRIQELLEYRNEVGRKSREIIRTLSPDDIRRKIPTQRISRILEEGGITNHEDSIWLLDFWAKKDIAGILLMPPTRHVMLHLNDCCKWKLAIRGRHH
;
A
#
# COMPACT_ATOMS: atom_id res chain seq x y z
N MET A 1 2.18 6.80 4.27
CA MET A 1 1.79 6.65 2.85
C MET A 1 1.99 5.21 2.34
N HIS A 2 3.18 4.62 2.46
CA HIS A 2 3.53 3.28 1.96
C HIS A 2 2.46 2.21 2.25
N ILE A 3 2.10 1.99 3.51
CA ILE A 3 1.10 0.99 3.92
C ILE A 3 -0.23 1.17 3.17
N SER A 4 -0.71 2.42 3.08
CA SER A 4 -1.98 2.72 2.42
C SER A 4 -1.93 2.46 0.92
N ARG A 5 -0.78 2.77 0.26
CA ARG A 5 -0.59 2.50 -1.16
C ARG A 5 -0.59 0.98 -1.44
N ILE A 6 0.14 0.20 -0.64
CA ILE A 6 0.17 -1.27 -0.78
C ILE A 6 -1.24 -1.85 -0.61
N GLU A 7 -2.00 -1.42 0.39
CA GLU A 7 -3.36 -1.90 0.60
C GLU A 7 -4.30 -1.49 -0.54
N ASP A 8 -4.25 -0.25 -1.00
CA ASP A 8 -5.06 0.25 -2.12
C ASP A 8 -4.84 -0.58 -3.39
N LEU A 9 -3.58 -0.75 -3.81
CA LEU A 9 -3.23 -1.51 -5.02
C LEU A 9 -3.70 -2.96 -4.91
N THR A 10 -3.43 -3.61 -3.80
CA THR A 10 -3.71 -5.04 -3.65
C THR A 10 -5.19 -5.32 -3.47
N MET A 11 -5.92 -4.52 -2.70
CA MET A 11 -7.34 -4.73 -2.48
C MET A 11 -8.18 -4.29 -3.69
N ASN A 12 -7.93 -3.12 -4.24
CA ASN A 12 -8.74 -2.61 -5.35
C ASN A 12 -8.38 -3.26 -6.69
N ILE A 13 -7.10 -3.34 -7.05
CA ILE A 13 -6.69 -3.90 -8.35
C ILE A 13 -6.66 -5.42 -8.31
N LEU A 14 -5.93 -6.03 -7.36
CA LEU A 14 -5.69 -7.47 -7.39
C LEU A 14 -6.93 -8.26 -6.96
N VAL A 15 -7.53 -7.93 -5.83
CA VAL A 15 -8.68 -8.66 -5.30
C VAL A 15 -9.96 -8.29 -6.05
N ASN A 16 -10.28 -7.00 -6.14
CA ASN A 16 -11.55 -6.52 -6.68
C ASN A 16 -11.54 -6.36 -8.22
N GLY A 17 -10.39 -6.11 -8.84
CA GLY A 17 -10.26 -5.89 -10.29
C GLY A 17 -10.66 -4.48 -10.76
N GLU A 18 -10.95 -3.60 -9.82
CA GLU A 18 -11.32 -2.21 -10.04
C GLU A 18 -10.10 -1.28 -10.07
N LYS A 19 -10.32 0.01 -10.26
CA LYS A 19 -9.26 1.02 -10.19
C LYS A 19 -8.82 1.25 -8.74
N GLN A 20 -7.55 1.60 -8.58
CA GLN A 20 -7.05 2.11 -7.30
C GLN A 20 -7.77 3.41 -6.89
N ILE A 21 -7.86 3.68 -5.60
CA ILE A 21 -8.43 4.93 -5.07
C ILE A 21 -7.49 6.11 -5.36
N PHE A 22 -6.18 5.85 -5.26
CA PHE A 22 -5.17 6.88 -5.51
C PHE A 22 -5.20 7.35 -6.97
N ASN A 23 -5.47 8.63 -7.15
CA ASN A 23 -5.53 9.31 -8.44
C ASN A 23 -4.84 10.68 -8.38
N GLU A 24 -4.93 11.49 -9.42
CA GLU A 24 -4.31 12.81 -9.49
C GLU A 24 -4.87 13.79 -8.44
N ASP A 25 -6.17 13.69 -8.13
CA ASP A 25 -6.79 14.49 -7.07
C ASP A 25 -6.18 14.17 -5.71
N TRP A 26 -6.11 12.89 -5.33
CA TRP A 26 -5.46 12.46 -4.09
C TRP A 26 -3.98 12.84 -4.04
N GLN A 27 -3.26 12.71 -5.16
CA GLN A 27 -1.85 13.11 -5.24
C GLN A 27 -1.68 14.60 -4.96
N THR A 28 -2.53 15.43 -5.57
CA THR A 28 -2.54 16.89 -5.38
C THR A 28 -2.96 17.28 -3.96
N ARG A 29 -4.04 16.71 -3.45
CA ARG A 29 -4.54 16.97 -2.09
C ARG A 29 -3.48 16.65 -1.05
N MET A 30 -2.85 15.49 -1.14
CA MET A 30 -1.79 15.06 -0.22
C MET A 30 -0.47 15.80 -0.43
N ASN A 31 -0.32 16.57 -1.50
CA ASN A 31 0.94 17.16 -1.94
C ASN A 31 2.06 16.10 -2.04
N SER A 32 1.73 14.96 -2.64
CA SER A 32 2.65 13.83 -2.77
C SER A 32 3.52 13.95 -4.01
N PRO A 33 4.86 13.97 -3.89
CA PRO A 33 5.77 13.97 -5.05
C PRO A 33 5.85 12.61 -5.75
N ILE A 34 5.31 11.55 -5.15
CA ILE A 34 5.33 10.20 -5.71
C ILE A 34 3.92 9.64 -5.87
N ARG A 35 3.78 8.69 -6.78
CA ARG A 35 2.54 7.98 -7.07
C ARG A 35 2.59 6.51 -6.62
N ASP A 36 3.75 5.92 -6.64
CA ASP A 36 4.00 4.52 -6.31
C ASP A 36 3.99 4.24 -4.80
N THR A 37 4.36 3.01 -4.43
CA THR A 37 4.40 2.56 -3.03
C THR A 37 5.54 3.17 -2.22
N GLY A 38 6.54 3.77 -2.86
CA GLY A 38 7.72 4.31 -2.19
C GLY A 38 8.76 3.26 -1.77
N ASN A 39 8.69 2.03 -2.28
CA ASN A 39 9.65 0.97 -1.94
C ASN A 39 11.08 1.32 -2.33
N ALA A 40 11.27 2.03 -3.45
CA ALA A 40 12.58 2.37 -4.00
C ALA A 40 13.10 3.75 -3.54
N LEU A 41 12.49 4.37 -2.55
CA LEU A 41 12.93 5.67 -2.06
C LEU A 41 14.19 5.54 -1.20
N SER A 42 15.17 6.38 -1.48
CA SER A 42 16.32 6.60 -0.59
C SER A 42 15.90 7.34 0.68
N ASP A 43 16.73 7.29 1.72
CA ASP A 43 16.49 7.99 2.99
C ASP A 43 16.22 9.50 2.79
N ASN A 44 16.98 10.16 1.91
CA ASN A 44 16.75 11.56 1.60
C ASN A 44 15.37 11.79 0.96
N GLN A 45 14.95 10.94 0.05
CA GLN A 45 13.62 11.02 -0.58
C GLN A 45 12.50 10.74 0.42
N ILE A 46 12.69 9.82 1.38
CA ILE A 46 11.75 9.57 2.48
C ILE A 46 11.60 10.83 3.35
N ILE A 47 12.71 11.50 3.68
CA ILE A 47 12.70 12.75 4.44
C ILE A 47 11.96 13.85 3.67
N GLN A 48 12.21 14.01 2.37
CA GLN A 48 11.52 14.99 1.53
C GLN A 48 10.02 14.68 1.43
N LEU A 49 9.66 13.43 1.17
CA LEU A 49 8.26 12.99 1.16
C LEU A 49 7.57 13.33 2.49
N SER A 50 8.22 13.03 3.62
CA SER A 50 7.68 13.31 4.95
C SER A 50 7.44 14.79 5.22
N LYS A 51 8.28 15.67 4.65
CA LYS A 51 8.13 17.14 4.75
C LYS A 51 7.04 17.70 3.83
N SER A 52 6.82 17.07 2.68
CA SER A 52 5.85 17.56 1.68
C SER A 52 4.42 17.13 1.96
N LEU A 53 4.22 15.96 2.55
CA LEU A 53 2.88 15.38 2.73
C LEU A 53 1.99 16.21 3.68
N ARG A 54 0.77 16.45 3.25
CA ARG A 54 -0.30 16.97 4.10
C ARG A 54 -0.88 15.81 4.91
N ILE A 55 -0.58 15.78 6.20
CA ILE A 55 -0.91 14.64 7.08
C ILE A 55 -2.41 14.42 7.18
N GLN A 56 -3.24 15.47 7.25
CA GLN A 56 -4.69 15.33 7.31
C GLN A 56 -5.23 14.61 6.07
N GLU A 57 -4.79 15.00 4.88
CA GLU A 57 -5.20 14.36 3.62
C GLU A 57 -4.71 12.91 3.52
N LEU A 58 -3.50 12.63 4.03
CA LEU A 58 -3.00 11.25 4.12
C LEU A 58 -3.88 10.39 5.04
N LEU A 59 -4.36 10.93 6.16
CA LEU A 59 -5.28 10.22 7.06
C LEU A 59 -6.64 9.96 6.39
N GLU A 60 -7.18 10.94 5.66
CA GLU A 60 -8.41 10.78 4.90
C GLU A 60 -8.27 9.70 3.81
N TYR A 61 -7.18 9.75 3.04
CA TYR A 61 -6.87 8.70 2.07
C TYR A 61 -6.76 7.32 2.73
N ARG A 62 -6.06 7.21 3.86
CA ARG A 62 -5.95 5.95 4.62
C ARG A 62 -7.31 5.43 5.07
N ASN A 63 -8.19 6.31 5.53
CA ASN A 63 -9.55 5.96 5.95
C ASN A 63 -10.38 5.46 4.76
N GLU A 64 -10.28 6.12 3.61
CA GLU A 64 -10.99 5.72 2.39
C GLU A 64 -10.54 4.33 1.91
N VAL A 65 -9.22 4.08 1.86
CA VAL A 65 -8.67 2.77 1.53
C VAL A 65 -9.18 1.70 2.49
N GLY A 66 -9.12 1.94 3.80
CA GLY A 66 -9.60 0.99 4.80
C GLY A 66 -11.10 0.72 4.73
N ARG A 67 -11.91 1.74 4.42
CA ARG A 67 -13.35 1.59 4.18
C ARG A 67 -13.61 0.68 2.97
N LYS A 68 -12.95 0.95 1.85
CA LYS A 68 -13.08 0.18 0.62
C LYS A 68 -12.60 -1.26 0.78
N SER A 69 -11.49 -1.46 1.48
CA SER A 69 -11.00 -2.82 1.79
C SER A 69 -12.04 -3.64 2.56
N ARG A 70 -12.69 -3.05 3.57
CA ARG A 70 -13.78 -3.72 4.32
C ARG A 70 -14.99 -4.05 3.43
N GLU A 71 -15.36 -3.17 2.53
CA GLU A 71 -16.44 -3.42 1.55
C GLU A 71 -16.08 -4.60 0.66
N ILE A 72 -14.88 -4.62 0.08
CA ILE A 72 -14.40 -5.72 -0.77
C ILE A 72 -14.43 -7.05 -0.01
N ILE A 73 -13.91 -7.07 1.23
CA ILE A 73 -13.88 -8.30 2.04
C ILE A 73 -15.31 -8.83 2.27
N ARG A 74 -16.29 -7.95 2.50
CA ARG A 74 -17.68 -8.38 2.72
C ARG A 74 -18.35 -8.98 1.50
N THR A 75 -17.85 -8.73 0.29
CA THR A 75 -18.37 -9.32 -0.95
C THR A 75 -17.75 -10.68 -1.28
N LEU A 76 -16.65 -11.06 -0.62
CA LEU A 76 -15.97 -12.32 -0.88
C LEU A 76 -16.73 -13.50 -0.26
N SER A 77 -16.94 -14.53 -1.06
CA SER A 77 -17.41 -15.84 -0.60
C SER A 77 -16.25 -16.73 -0.15
N PRO A 78 -16.51 -17.83 0.58
CA PRO A 78 -15.48 -18.82 0.91
C PRO A 78 -14.77 -19.40 -0.32
N ASP A 79 -15.45 -19.52 -1.46
CA ASP A 79 -14.90 -20.03 -2.71
C ASP A 79 -13.93 -19.06 -3.37
N ASP A 80 -14.10 -17.75 -3.13
CA ASP A 80 -13.19 -16.74 -3.65
C ASP A 80 -11.79 -16.78 -3.04
N ILE A 81 -11.68 -17.26 -1.80
CA ILE A 81 -10.44 -17.19 -1.00
C ILE A 81 -9.25 -17.90 -1.66
N ARG A 82 -9.50 -18.99 -2.41
CA ARG A 82 -8.46 -19.73 -3.13
C ARG A 82 -8.26 -19.31 -4.58
N ARG A 83 -9.04 -18.33 -5.06
CA ARG A 83 -8.94 -17.82 -6.41
C ARG A 83 -7.57 -17.15 -6.62
N LYS A 84 -6.89 -17.53 -7.71
CA LYS A 84 -5.62 -16.93 -8.11
C LYS A 84 -5.85 -15.53 -8.67
N ILE A 85 -4.84 -14.70 -8.52
CA ILE A 85 -4.84 -13.35 -9.07
C ILE A 85 -4.57 -13.41 -10.58
N PRO A 86 -5.46 -12.86 -11.42
CA PRO A 86 -5.24 -12.81 -12.87
C PRO A 86 -3.98 -12.00 -13.23
N THR A 87 -3.17 -12.50 -14.17
CA THR A 87 -1.92 -11.86 -14.59
C THR A 87 -2.13 -10.41 -15.06
N GLN A 88 -3.25 -10.15 -15.76
CA GLN A 88 -3.59 -8.79 -16.21
C GLN A 88 -3.75 -7.79 -15.06
N ARG A 89 -4.21 -8.24 -13.88
CA ARG A 89 -4.31 -7.37 -12.71
C ARG A 89 -2.94 -7.07 -12.11
N ILE A 90 -2.01 -8.01 -12.21
CA ILE A 90 -0.61 -7.80 -11.80
C ILE A 90 0.06 -6.75 -12.69
N SER A 91 -0.05 -6.88 -14.03
CA SER A 91 0.54 -5.91 -14.98
C SER A 91 0.00 -4.50 -14.78
N ARG A 92 -1.30 -4.37 -14.51
CA ARG A 92 -1.94 -3.07 -14.28
C ARG A 92 -1.30 -2.27 -13.16
N ILE A 93 -0.76 -2.92 -12.13
CA ILE A 93 -0.11 -2.19 -11.03
C ILE A 93 1.08 -1.36 -11.53
N LEU A 94 1.89 -1.92 -12.42
CA LEU A 94 3.00 -1.20 -13.06
C LEU A 94 2.48 -0.15 -14.04
N GLU A 95 1.56 -0.51 -14.90
CA GLU A 95 0.96 0.37 -15.92
C GLU A 95 0.27 1.60 -15.29
N GLU A 96 -0.40 1.41 -14.15
CA GLU A 96 -1.06 2.49 -13.40
C GLU A 96 -0.11 3.26 -12.45
N GLY A 97 1.20 2.97 -12.50
CA GLY A 97 2.22 3.68 -11.71
C GLY A 97 2.19 3.36 -10.21
N GLY A 98 1.65 2.20 -9.83
CA GLY A 98 1.60 1.76 -8.44
C GLY A 98 2.96 1.34 -7.89
N ILE A 99 3.85 0.86 -8.78
CA ILE A 99 5.25 0.55 -8.51
C ILE A 99 6.14 1.08 -9.63
N THR A 100 7.45 1.04 -9.44
CA THR A 100 8.47 1.40 -10.44
C THR A 100 9.25 0.19 -10.93
N ASN A 101 10.02 0.35 -12.01
CA ASN A 101 10.92 -0.70 -12.52
C ASN A 101 12.21 -0.88 -11.69
N HIS A 102 12.36 -0.13 -10.60
CA HIS A 102 13.51 -0.26 -9.71
C HIS A 102 13.51 -1.64 -9.02
N GLU A 103 14.67 -2.23 -8.80
CA GLU A 103 14.82 -3.57 -8.21
C GLU A 103 14.13 -3.70 -6.83
N ASP A 104 14.19 -2.65 -6.01
CA ASP A 104 13.53 -2.59 -4.69
C ASP A 104 11.99 -2.47 -4.76
N SER A 105 11.43 -2.31 -5.95
CA SER A 105 9.99 -2.15 -6.17
C SER A 105 9.40 -3.25 -7.04
N ILE A 106 10.03 -3.58 -8.16
CA ILE A 106 9.50 -4.48 -9.19
C ILE A 106 9.23 -5.91 -8.69
N TRP A 107 10.01 -6.39 -7.71
CA TRP A 107 9.85 -7.72 -7.11
C TRP A 107 8.46 -7.96 -6.49
N LEU A 108 7.75 -6.89 -6.14
CA LEU A 108 6.39 -6.97 -5.59
C LEU A 108 5.42 -7.64 -6.55
N LEU A 109 5.58 -7.47 -7.87
CA LEU A 109 4.73 -8.12 -8.87
C LEU A 109 4.85 -9.63 -8.78
N ASP A 110 6.06 -10.17 -8.75
CA ASP A 110 6.30 -11.60 -8.60
C ASP A 110 5.80 -12.14 -7.25
N PHE A 111 5.98 -11.35 -6.20
CA PHE A 111 5.50 -11.71 -4.88
C PHE A 111 3.98 -11.84 -4.85
N TRP A 112 3.24 -10.89 -5.42
CA TRP A 112 1.78 -10.92 -5.47
C TRP A 112 1.24 -11.94 -6.47
N ALA A 113 1.91 -12.16 -7.60
CA ALA A 113 1.52 -13.15 -8.60
C ALA A 113 1.49 -14.59 -8.06
N LYS A 114 2.32 -14.88 -7.05
CA LYS A 114 2.38 -16.19 -6.38
C LYS A 114 1.26 -16.41 -5.37
N LYS A 115 0.46 -15.38 -5.05
CA LYS A 115 -0.60 -15.45 -4.04
C LYS A 115 -1.95 -15.81 -4.65
N ASP A 116 -2.82 -16.33 -3.81
CA ASP A 116 -4.27 -16.33 -3.98
C ASP A 116 -4.87 -15.16 -3.18
N ILE A 117 -6.19 -15.01 -3.21
CA ILE A 117 -6.88 -13.97 -2.45
C ILE A 117 -6.57 -14.08 -0.95
N ALA A 118 -6.55 -15.29 -0.38
CA ALA A 118 -6.19 -15.48 1.03
C ALA A 118 -4.79 -14.92 1.33
N GLY A 119 -3.80 -15.21 0.48
CA GLY A 119 -2.44 -14.71 0.64
C GLY A 119 -2.35 -13.18 0.55
N ILE A 120 -3.16 -12.56 -0.31
CA ILE A 120 -3.26 -11.09 -0.37
C ILE A 120 -3.90 -10.55 0.93
N LEU A 121 -5.02 -11.10 1.38
CA LEU A 121 -5.68 -10.65 2.62
C LEU A 121 -4.80 -10.79 3.86
N LEU A 122 -4.01 -11.87 3.94
CA LEU A 122 -3.14 -12.14 5.08
C LEU A 122 -1.87 -11.28 5.11
N MET A 123 -1.48 -10.61 4.02
CA MET A 123 -0.24 -9.86 3.99
C MET A 123 -0.46 -8.35 3.91
N PRO A 124 -0.92 -7.72 2.81
CA PRO A 124 -0.97 -6.27 2.69
C PRO A 124 -1.82 -5.56 3.75
N PRO A 125 -3.11 -5.93 3.97
CA PRO A 125 -3.95 -5.21 4.92
C PRO A 125 -3.76 -5.63 6.38
N THR A 126 -3.01 -6.67 6.67
CA THR A 126 -2.85 -7.23 8.02
C THR A 126 -1.40 -7.32 8.48
N ARG A 127 -0.66 -8.36 8.10
CA ARG A 127 0.71 -8.62 8.60
C ARG A 127 1.69 -7.50 8.24
N HIS A 128 1.61 -6.97 7.03
CA HIS A 128 2.45 -5.86 6.58
C HIS A 128 2.24 -4.61 7.44
N VAL A 129 0.99 -4.29 7.75
CA VAL A 129 0.66 -3.17 8.66
C VAL A 129 1.25 -3.41 10.05
N MET A 130 1.12 -4.62 10.60
CA MET A 130 1.65 -4.97 11.92
C MET A 130 3.18 -4.87 11.99
N LEU A 131 3.90 -5.28 10.93
CA LEU A 131 5.35 -5.13 10.85
C LEU A 131 5.76 -3.65 10.98
N HIS A 132 5.18 -2.78 10.19
CA HIS A 132 5.47 -1.34 10.23
C HIS A 132 5.05 -0.69 11.56
N LEU A 133 3.95 -1.09 12.17
CA LEU A 133 3.55 -0.61 13.50
C LEU A 133 4.57 -0.99 14.58
N ASN A 134 5.09 -2.22 14.53
CA ASN A 134 6.14 -2.66 15.45
C ASN A 134 7.41 -1.82 15.30
N ASP A 135 7.82 -1.51 14.06
CA ASP A 135 8.98 -0.64 13.82
C ASP A 135 8.72 0.79 14.29
N CYS A 136 7.54 1.34 14.05
CA CYS A 136 7.15 2.64 14.60
C CYS A 136 7.21 2.66 16.15
N CYS A 137 6.78 1.60 16.80
CA CYS A 137 6.89 1.48 18.26
C CYS A 137 8.35 1.46 18.74
N LYS A 138 9.23 0.71 18.07
CA LYS A 138 10.68 0.67 18.38
C LYS A 138 11.30 2.06 18.20
N TRP A 139 11.01 2.74 17.09
CA TRP A 139 11.53 4.10 16.83
C TRP A 139 11.04 5.10 17.86
N LYS A 140 9.77 5.05 18.23
CA LYS A 140 9.21 5.91 19.28
C LYS A 140 9.91 5.73 20.62
N LEU A 141 10.21 4.48 21.01
CA LEU A 141 10.96 4.19 22.25
C LEU A 141 12.40 4.70 22.18
N ALA A 142 13.09 4.48 21.04
CA ALA A 142 14.45 4.95 20.84
C ALA A 142 14.58 6.48 20.86
N ILE A 143 13.59 7.20 20.30
CA ILE A 143 13.55 8.68 20.36
C ILE A 143 13.35 9.16 21.80
N ARG A 144 12.41 8.56 22.54
CA ARG A 144 12.13 8.93 23.93
C ARG A 144 13.29 8.64 24.87
N GLY A 145 14.00 7.52 24.67
CA GLY A 145 15.16 7.15 25.50
C GLY A 145 16.40 8.02 25.31
N ARG A 146 16.46 8.83 24.22
CA ARG A 146 17.55 9.79 23.97
C ARG A 146 17.35 11.13 24.70
N HIS A 147 16.21 11.35 25.33
CA HIS A 147 15.87 12.57 26.05
C HIS A 147 15.95 12.40 27.57
N HIS A 148 16.55 11.32 28.04
CA HIS A 148 16.97 11.05 29.42
C HIS A 148 18.47 10.80 29.45
#